data_b670957799250409e11cbd8c041a7a2b
#
_entry.id   b670957799250409e11cbd8c041a7a2b
#
_cell.length_a   1.000
_cell.length_b   1.000
_cell.length_c   1.000
_cell.angle_alpha   90.00
_cell.angle_beta   90.00
_cell.angle_gamma   90.00
#
_symmetry.space_group_name_H-M   'P 1'
#
loop_
_entity.id
_entity.type
_entity.pdbx_description
1 polymer ?
#
loop_
_entity_poly.entity_id
_entity_poly.type
_entity_poly.pdbx_seq_one_letter_code
_entity_poly.pdbx_strand_id
1 'polypeptide(L)'
;MRNNKQKGFSLIELLIVVAIILIIAAIAIPNLLRSKMAANEASAVASLRTYNTVIVSYSTTYGTDPSLDFSYLGPATTPSSTAADLVDSLLGAANPSKSGYNFTYTPGAVSNGIISQYSINAGPQSSSTGQRYFFTDQSGVIRQTTNGNPASSSSTPIG
;
A
#
# COMPACT_ATOMS: atom_id res chain seq x y z
N MET A 1 -2.37 48.36 -47.38
CA MET A 1 -1.79 47.65 -46.22
C MET A 1 -2.78 47.73 -45.08
N ARG A 2 -3.40 46.58 -44.67
CA ARG A 2 -4.33 46.54 -43.50
C ARG A 2 -3.50 46.39 -42.24
N ASN A 3 -3.41 47.42 -41.40
CA ASN A 3 -2.83 47.38 -40.06
C ASN A 3 -3.74 46.50 -39.20
N ASN A 4 -3.37 45.25 -38.97
CA ASN A 4 -3.96 44.42 -37.93
C ASN A 4 -3.50 44.99 -36.58
N LYS A 5 -4.38 45.75 -35.92
CA LYS A 5 -4.18 46.14 -34.51
C LYS A 5 -4.23 44.88 -33.68
N GLN A 6 -3.10 44.38 -33.25
CA GLN A 6 -3.02 43.35 -32.21
C GLN A 6 -3.61 43.91 -30.91
N LYS A 7 -4.73 43.35 -30.47
CA LYS A 7 -5.30 43.67 -29.15
C LYS A 7 -4.47 42.98 -28.11
N GLY A 8 -3.75 43.71 -27.27
CA GLY A 8 -3.03 43.18 -26.11
C GLY A 8 -3.99 42.76 -25.00
N PHE A 9 -3.58 41.78 -24.20
CA PHE A 9 -4.31 41.32 -23.03
C PHE A 9 -4.34 42.43 -21.96
N SER A 10 -5.51 42.64 -21.34
CA SER A 10 -5.65 43.57 -20.22
C SER A 10 -5.12 42.91 -18.93
N LEU A 11 -4.44 43.68 -18.07
CA LEU A 11 -3.96 43.21 -16.76
C LEU A 11 -5.11 42.71 -15.88
N ILE A 12 -6.29 43.32 -15.97
CA ILE A 12 -7.46 42.90 -15.19
C ILE A 12 -8.03 41.55 -15.67
N GLU A 13 -7.98 41.26 -16.98
CA GLU A 13 -8.40 39.96 -17.53
C GLU A 13 -7.50 38.83 -16.98
N LEU A 14 -6.18 39.06 -16.95
CA LEU A 14 -5.26 38.10 -16.38
C LEU A 14 -5.48 37.91 -14.86
N LEU A 15 -5.74 39.00 -14.14
CA LEU A 15 -5.94 38.96 -12.69
C LEU A 15 -7.21 38.17 -12.31
N ILE A 16 -8.30 38.38 -13.03
CA ILE A 16 -9.56 37.62 -12.81
C ILE A 16 -9.36 36.14 -13.08
N VAL A 17 -8.69 35.77 -14.16
CA VAL A 17 -8.43 34.37 -14.50
C VAL A 17 -7.60 33.68 -13.43
N VAL A 18 -6.52 34.30 -12.99
CA VAL A 18 -5.68 33.75 -11.90
C VAL A 18 -6.47 33.63 -10.60
N ALA A 19 -7.31 34.62 -10.26
CA ALA A 19 -8.13 34.56 -9.05
C ALA A 19 -9.09 33.35 -9.09
N ILE A 20 -9.76 33.11 -10.21
CA ILE A 20 -10.67 31.96 -10.39
C ILE A 20 -9.90 30.64 -10.26
N ILE A 21 -8.73 30.51 -10.92
CA ILE A 21 -7.89 29.32 -10.84
C ILE A 21 -7.49 29.02 -9.40
N LEU A 22 -7.08 30.06 -8.63
CA LEU A 22 -6.66 29.89 -7.24
C LEU A 22 -7.82 29.42 -6.34
N ILE A 23 -9.05 29.94 -6.57
CA ILE A 23 -10.24 29.52 -5.82
C ILE A 23 -10.55 28.03 -6.09
N ILE A 24 -10.53 27.63 -7.37
CA ILE A 24 -10.77 26.22 -7.73
C ILE A 24 -9.67 25.32 -7.16
N ALA A 25 -8.41 25.71 -7.28
CA ALA A 25 -7.27 24.96 -6.77
C ALA A 25 -7.33 24.78 -5.24
N ALA A 26 -7.73 25.82 -4.50
CA ALA A 26 -7.85 25.76 -3.05
C ALA A 26 -8.86 24.71 -2.56
N ILE A 27 -9.90 24.43 -3.33
CA ILE A 27 -10.91 23.40 -3.02
C ILE A 27 -10.49 22.03 -3.56
N ALA A 28 -9.92 22.00 -4.78
CA ALA A 28 -9.63 20.75 -5.49
C ALA A 28 -8.43 20.00 -4.92
N ILE A 29 -7.35 20.71 -4.55
CA ILE A 29 -6.11 20.08 -4.10
C ILE A 29 -6.30 19.25 -2.81
N PRO A 30 -6.91 19.77 -1.72
CA PRO A 30 -7.13 18.97 -0.52
C PRO A 30 -8.00 17.73 -0.75
N ASN A 31 -9.03 17.85 -1.59
CA ASN A 31 -9.91 16.74 -1.93
C ASN A 31 -9.18 15.65 -2.75
N LEU A 32 -8.33 16.06 -3.68
CA LEU A 32 -7.50 15.12 -4.45
C LEU A 32 -6.52 14.36 -3.56
N LEU A 33 -5.88 15.05 -2.60
CA LEU A 33 -4.95 14.40 -1.66
C LEU A 33 -5.67 13.36 -0.79
N ARG A 34 -6.86 13.66 -0.27
CA ARG A 34 -7.68 12.70 0.49
C ARG A 34 -8.09 11.48 -0.35
N SER A 35 -8.51 11.71 -1.59
CA SER A 35 -8.88 10.64 -2.52
C SER A 35 -7.68 9.75 -2.84
N LYS A 36 -6.48 10.34 -3.02
CA LYS A 36 -5.23 9.60 -3.22
C LYS A 36 -4.87 8.74 -2.01
N MET A 37 -4.97 9.30 -0.80
CA MET A 37 -4.74 8.53 0.44
C MET A 37 -5.71 7.35 0.56
N ALA A 38 -7.00 7.56 0.32
CA ALA A 38 -8.00 6.50 0.36
C ALA A 38 -7.71 5.38 -0.67
N ALA A 39 -7.27 5.74 -1.87
CA ALA A 39 -6.88 4.78 -2.90
C ALA A 39 -5.62 3.98 -2.50
N ASN A 40 -4.63 4.62 -1.88
CA ASN A 40 -3.43 3.96 -1.37
C ASN A 40 -3.77 2.97 -0.25
N GLU A 41 -4.64 3.36 0.69
CA GLU A 41 -5.11 2.51 1.78
C GLU A 41 -5.88 1.29 1.25
N ALA A 42 -6.76 1.49 0.27
CA ALA A 42 -7.46 0.38 -0.38
C ALA A 42 -6.49 -0.59 -1.10
N SER A 43 -5.46 -0.05 -1.76
CA SER A 43 -4.40 -0.84 -2.39
C SER A 43 -3.60 -1.64 -1.36
N ALA A 44 -3.30 -1.06 -0.18
CA ALA A 44 -2.61 -1.76 0.89
C ALA A 44 -3.45 -2.93 1.43
N VAL A 45 -4.74 -2.73 1.67
CA VAL A 45 -5.67 -3.79 2.09
C VAL A 45 -5.77 -4.90 1.04
N ALA A 46 -5.82 -4.56 -0.26
CA ALA A 46 -5.82 -5.54 -1.33
C ALA A 46 -4.53 -6.37 -1.34
N SER A 47 -3.37 -5.74 -1.11
CA SER A 47 -2.08 -6.44 -1.01
C SER A 47 -2.03 -7.39 0.19
N LEU A 48 -2.58 -6.99 1.35
CA LEU A 48 -2.68 -7.88 2.52
C LEU A 48 -3.58 -9.09 2.26
N ARG A 49 -4.69 -8.92 1.52
CA ARG A 49 -5.54 -10.06 1.10
C ARG A 49 -4.77 -11.01 0.19
N THR A 50 -3.97 -10.47 -0.74
CA THR A 50 -3.10 -11.28 -1.59
C THR A 50 -2.11 -12.08 -0.73
N TYR A 51 -1.42 -11.44 0.22
CA TYR A 51 -0.49 -12.14 1.12
C TYR A 51 -1.17 -13.25 1.92
N ASN A 52 -2.34 -12.99 2.51
CA ASN A 52 -3.09 -14.01 3.23
C ASN A 52 -3.39 -15.23 2.35
N THR A 53 -3.78 -15.02 1.10
CA THR A 53 -4.08 -16.10 0.17
C THR A 53 -2.83 -16.88 -0.24
N VAL A 54 -1.75 -16.17 -0.58
CA VAL A 54 -0.54 -16.84 -1.10
C VAL A 54 0.27 -17.53 0.00
N ILE A 55 0.25 -17.03 1.25
CA ILE A 55 0.89 -17.71 2.39
C ILE A 55 0.17 -19.03 2.69
N VAL A 56 -1.14 -19.08 2.63
CA VAL A 56 -1.90 -20.34 2.75
C VAL A 56 -1.52 -21.32 1.63
N SER A 57 -1.40 -20.84 0.38
CA SER A 57 -0.94 -21.68 -0.74
C SER A 57 0.49 -22.17 -0.53
N TYR A 58 1.37 -21.30 -0.05
CA TYR A 58 2.76 -21.63 0.27
C TYR A 58 2.82 -22.72 1.36
N SER A 59 2.13 -22.51 2.49
CA SER A 59 2.16 -23.45 3.60
C SER A 59 1.54 -24.83 3.25
N THR A 60 0.53 -24.82 2.38
CA THR A 60 -0.05 -26.08 1.84
C THR A 60 0.95 -26.85 0.98
N THR A 61 1.78 -26.14 0.23
CA THR A 61 2.76 -26.77 -0.70
C THR A 61 4.03 -27.24 0.02
N TYR A 62 4.53 -26.42 0.95
CA TYR A 62 5.84 -26.62 1.59
C TYR A 62 5.75 -27.10 3.05
N GLY A 63 4.55 -27.19 3.62
CA GLY A 63 4.30 -27.68 4.98
C GLY A 63 4.67 -26.69 6.09
N THR A 64 5.04 -25.45 5.78
CA THR A 64 5.42 -24.40 6.70
C THR A 64 5.16 -23.03 6.08
N ASP A 65 5.00 -21.98 6.90
CA ASP A 65 4.99 -20.60 6.42
C ASP A 65 6.40 -20.12 6.03
N PRO A 66 6.54 -19.03 5.25
CA PRO A 66 7.84 -18.45 4.91
C PRO A 66 8.69 -18.18 6.15
N SER A 67 9.97 -18.55 6.11
CA SER A 67 10.83 -18.51 7.31
C SER A 67 11.61 -17.21 7.48
N LEU A 68 11.63 -16.32 6.49
CA LEU A 68 12.43 -15.10 6.54
C LEU A 68 11.58 -13.86 6.23
N ASP A 69 11.15 -13.72 4.97
CA ASP A 69 10.45 -12.54 4.48
C ASP A 69 9.62 -12.86 3.23
N PHE A 70 9.08 -11.85 2.58
CA PHE A 70 8.26 -12.01 1.37
C PHE A 70 9.03 -12.53 0.14
N SER A 71 10.35 -12.52 0.13
CA SER A 71 11.13 -13.05 -1.00
C SER A 71 10.89 -14.53 -1.25
N TYR A 72 10.50 -15.28 -0.22
CA TYR A 72 10.08 -16.68 -0.33
C TYR A 72 8.82 -16.87 -1.18
N LEU A 73 7.99 -15.84 -1.31
CA LEU A 73 6.79 -15.84 -2.16
C LEU A 73 7.08 -15.33 -3.57
N GLY A 74 8.24 -14.71 -3.77
CA GLY A 74 8.62 -13.99 -4.98
C GLY A 74 8.81 -14.85 -6.22
N PRO A 75 9.02 -14.21 -7.38
CA PRO A 75 9.10 -14.88 -8.66
C PRO A 75 10.34 -15.78 -8.76
N ALA A 76 10.18 -16.93 -9.43
CA ALA A 76 11.24 -17.89 -9.72
C ALA A 76 11.02 -18.56 -11.07
N THR A 77 12.10 -18.88 -11.77
CA THR A 77 12.03 -19.71 -13.00
C THR A 77 11.58 -21.13 -12.70
N THR A 78 11.98 -21.65 -11.53
CA THR A 78 11.55 -22.95 -11.00
C THR A 78 11.11 -22.73 -9.56
N PRO A 79 9.82 -22.88 -9.24
CA PRO A 79 9.33 -22.68 -7.88
C PRO A 79 10.00 -23.59 -6.86
N SER A 80 10.35 -23.03 -5.71
CA SER A 80 11.00 -23.72 -4.59
C SER A 80 10.53 -23.12 -3.26
N SER A 81 10.89 -23.78 -2.15
CA SER A 81 10.59 -23.26 -0.80
C SER A 81 11.29 -21.94 -0.45
N THR A 82 12.26 -21.50 -1.24
CA THR A 82 12.94 -20.19 -1.04
C THR A 82 12.53 -19.14 -2.06
N ALA A 83 11.74 -19.52 -3.10
CA ALA A 83 11.15 -18.60 -4.09
C ALA A 83 10.00 -19.34 -4.79
N ALA A 84 8.78 -19.13 -4.33
CA ALA A 84 7.64 -19.98 -4.68
C ALA A 84 6.84 -19.53 -5.90
N ASP A 85 7.19 -18.40 -6.53
CA ASP A 85 6.51 -17.82 -7.70
C ASP A 85 5.01 -17.58 -7.49
N LEU A 86 4.63 -17.08 -6.30
CA LEU A 86 3.24 -16.86 -5.91
C LEU A 86 2.81 -15.39 -5.99
N VAL A 87 3.76 -14.46 -6.04
CA VAL A 87 3.52 -13.01 -6.18
C VAL A 87 4.48 -12.40 -7.19
N ASP A 88 4.15 -11.20 -7.66
CA ASP A 88 5.02 -10.42 -8.53
C ASP A 88 6.32 -9.96 -7.82
N SER A 89 7.27 -9.44 -8.58
CA SER A 89 8.56 -8.97 -8.05
C SER A 89 8.44 -7.80 -7.08
N LEU A 90 7.35 -7.06 -7.11
CA LEU A 90 7.12 -5.93 -6.21
C LEU A 90 6.69 -6.42 -4.82
N LEU A 91 5.71 -7.33 -4.76
CA LEU A 91 5.22 -7.91 -3.52
C LEU A 91 6.14 -9.01 -2.98
N GLY A 92 6.92 -9.68 -3.85
CA GLY A 92 7.92 -10.68 -3.49
C GLY A 92 9.31 -10.09 -3.19
N ALA A 93 9.45 -8.80 -2.98
CA ALA A 93 10.68 -8.21 -2.47
C ALA A 93 10.83 -8.49 -0.97
N ALA A 94 12.05 -8.50 -0.43
CA ALA A 94 12.27 -8.68 1.01
C ALA A 94 11.57 -7.59 1.86
N ASN A 95 11.54 -6.36 1.34
CA ASN A 95 10.86 -5.21 1.94
C ASN A 95 9.93 -4.55 0.90
N PRO A 96 8.74 -5.09 0.67
CA PRO A 96 7.85 -4.58 -0.37
C PRO A 96 7.33 -3.19 -0.04
N SER A 97 7.24 -2.38 -1.10
CA SER A 97 6.63 -1.05 -1.03
C SER A 97 5.70 -0.85 -2.22
N LYS A 98 4.42 -0.56 -1.95
CA LYS A 98 3.41 -0.37 -2.99
C LYS A 98 2.41 0.70 -2.59
N SER A 99 2.07 1.59 -3.53
CA SER A 99 1.08 2.65 -3.33
C SER A 99 1.32 3.49 -2.07
N GLY A 100 2.60 3.80 -1.75
CA GLY A 100 2.98 4.58 -0.58
C GLY A 100 2.85 3.87 0.77
N TYR A 101 2.75 2.53 0.76
CA TYR A 101 2.76 1.65 1.94
C TYR A 101 3.98 0.73 1.92
N ASN A 102 4.61 0.57 3.08
CA ASN A 102 5.64 -0.44 3.31
C ASN A 102 5.02 -1.64 4.02
N PHE A 103 5.42 -2.84 3.60
CA PHE A 103 4.95 -4.09 4.19
C PHE A 103 6.11 -4.76 4.93
N THR A 104 5.83 -5.23 6.14
CA THR A 104 6.82 -5.95 6.97
C THR A 104 6.23 -7.29 7.36
N TYR A 105 6.91 -8.37 7.02
CA TYR A 105 6.60 -9.73 7.43
C TYR A 105 7.42 -10.10 8.67
N THR A 106 6.78 -10.74 9.62
CA THR A 106 7.44 -11.28 10.80
C THR A 106 7.00 -12.72 10.98
N PRO A 107 7.90 -13.69 10.75
CA PRO A 107 7.60 -15.10 11.01
C PRO A 107 7.44 -15.35 12.51
N GLY A 108 6.58 -16.29 12.86
CA GLY A 108 6.43 -16.76 14.23
C GLY A 108 7.57 -17.69 14.67
N ALA A 109 7.44 -18.23 15.86
CA ALA A 109 8.42 -19.18 16.37
C ALA A 109 8.42 -20.50 15.58
N VAL A 110 9.61 -21.04 15.36
CA VAL A 110 9.78 -22.39 14.78
C VAL A 110 9.46 -23.43 15.83
N SER A 111 8.53 -24.34 15.53
CA SER A 111 8.21 -25.50 16.36
C SER A 111 8.32 -26.77 15.51
N ASN A 112 9.19 -27.69 15.91
CA ASN A 112 9.50 -28.93 15.16
C ASN A 112 9.86 -28.69 13.67
N GLY A 113 10.58 -27.59 13.38
CA GLY A 113 10.95 -27.20 12.01
C GLY A 113 9.83 -26.52 11.20
N ILE A 114 8.67 -26.28 11.80
CA ILE A 114 7.51 -25.69 11.16
C ILE A 114 7.22 -24.32 11.75
N ILE A 115 6.92 -23.35 10.87
CA ILE A 115 6.34 -22.06 11.22
C ILE A 115 4.87 -22.11 10.84
N SER A 116 3.98 -21.87 11.79
CA SER A 116 2.53 -21.87 11.60
C SER A 116 1.87 -20.55 12.03
N GLN A 117 2.70 -19.58 12.41
CA GLN A 117 2.25 -18.26 12.82
C GLN A 117 3.09 -17.21 12.10
N TYR A 118 2.45 -16.13 11.72
CA TYR A 118 3.13 -14.97 11.15
C TYR A 118 2.34 -13.70 11.47
N SER A 119 2.96 -12.58 11.28
CA SER A 119 2.26 -11.30 11.24
C SER A 119 2.76 -10.44 10.08
N ILE A 120 1.86 -9.65 9.52
CA ILE A 120 2.17 -8.69 8.47
C ILE A 120 1.67 -7.32 8.91
N ASN A 121 2.55 -6.35 8.91
CA ASN A 121 2.21 -4.95 9.12
C ASN A 121 2.30 -4.20 7.79
N ALA A 122 1.33 -3.32 7.53
CA ALA A 122 1.38 -2.36 6.45
C ALA A 122 1.26 -0.95 7.02
N GLY A 123 2.32 -0.15 6.86
CA GLY A 123 2.39 1.22 7.34
C GLY A 123 2.58 2.21 6.20
N PRO A 124 1.95 3.40 6.26
CA PRO A 124 2.16 4.44 5.26
C PRO A 124 3.59 4.98 5.33
N GLN A 125 4.18 5.30 4.19
CA GLN A 125 5.51 5.90 4.11
C GLN A 125 5.55 7.32 4.67
N SER A 126 4.43 8.03 4.61
CA SER A 126 4.26 9.38 5.14
C SER A 126 2.79 9.68 5.40
N SER A 127 2.52 10.74 6.16
CA SER A 127 1.16 11.22 6.42
C SER A 127 0.40 11.69 5.17
N SER A 128 1.11 11.92 4.06
CA SER A 128 0.51 12.27 2.77
C SER A 128 0.14 11.04 1.92
N THR A 129 0.65 9.85 2.25
CA THR A 129 0.36 8.60 1.52
C THR A 129 -0.78 7.81 2.15
N GLY A 130 -1.01 7.95 3.46
CA GLY A 130 -2.09 7.31 4.19
C GLY A 130 -2.06 7.70 5.67
N GLN A 131 -3.14 7.42 6.38
CA GLN A 131 -3.28 7.66 7.82
C GLN A 131 -3.51 6.38 8.61
N ARG A 132 -4.00 5.32 7.96
CA ARG A 132 -4.28 4.04 8.59
C ARG A 132 -3.09 3.11 8.50
N TYR A 133 -2.81 2.41 9.60
CA TYR A 133 -1.90 1.28 9.66
C TYR A 133 -2.73 0.00 9.64
N PHE A 134 -2.25 -1.02 8.95
CA PHE A 134 -2.95 -2.29 8.82
C PHE A 134 -2.09 -3.43 9.35
N PHE A 135 -2.77 -4.44 9.85
CA PHE A 135 -2.18 -5.67 10.40
C PHE A 135 -2.99 -6.87 9.93
N THR A 136 -2.33 -7.97 9.64
CA THR A 136 -2.95 -9.27 9.48
C THR A 136 -2.02 -10.37 10.02
N ASP A 137 -2.57 -11.51 10.35
CA ASP A 137 -1.84 -12.67 10.85
C ASP A 137 -2.44 -13.96 10.25
N GLN A 138 -2.05 -15.12 10.76
CA GLN A 138 -2.56 -16.44 10.33
C GLN A 138 -4.07 -16.60 10.44
N SER A 139 -4.78 -15.74 11.16
CA SER A 139 -6.24 -15.73 11.19
C SER A 139 -6.88 -15.20 9.91
N GLY A 140 -6.10 -14.54 9.04
CA GLY A 140 -6.56 -13.89 7.82
C GLY A 140 -7.38 -12.62 8.05
N VAL A 141 -7.61 -12.23 9.31
CA VAL A 141 -8.37 -11.02 9.65
C VAL A 141 -7.48 -9.79 9.49
N ILE A 142 -7.90 -8.87 8.63
CA ILE A 142 -7.19 -7.59 8.48
C ILE A 142 -7.73 -6.60 9.50
N ARG A 143 -6.84 -5.97 10.24
CA ARG A 143 -7.13 -5.00 11.30
C ARG A 143 -6.52 -3.65 10.99
N GLN A 144 -7.03 -2.60 11.60
CA GLN A 144 -6.57 -1.24 11.35
C GLN A 144 -6.45 -0.41 12.63
N THR A 145 -5.62 0.63 12.56
CA THR A 145 -5.55 1.72 13.53
C THR A 145 -5.26 3.04 12.85
N THR A 146 -5.70 4.14 13.45
CA THR A 146 -5.49 5.52 12.99
C THR A 146 -4.69 6.37 13.98
N ASN A 147 -4.18 5.78 15.05
CA ASN A 147 -3.50 6.49 16.14
C ASN A 147 -2.01 6.78 15.88
N GLY A 148 -1.54 6.61 14.64
CA GLY A 148 -0.13 6.82 14.26
C GLY A 148 0.82 5.70 14.67
N ASN A 149 0.31 4.63 15.28
CA ASN A 149 1.10 3.45 15.68
C ASN A 149 0.75 2.23 14.79
N PRO A 150 1.68 1.29 14.61
CA PRO A 150 1.39 0.04 13.93
C PRO A 150 0.16 -0.67 14.51
N ALA A 151 -0.67 -1.23 13.63
CA ALA A 151 -1.79 -2.06 14.06
C ALA A 151 -1.29 -3.40 14.61
N SER A 152 -2.12 -4.06 15.42
CA SER A 152 -1.80 -5.33 16.08
C SER A 152 -3.01 -6.27 16.08
N SER A 153 -2.85 -7.47 16.65
CA SER A 153 -3.94 -8.44 16.81
C SER A 153 -5.11 -7.94 17.67
N SER A 154 -4.91 -6.90 18.49
CA SER A 154 -5.96 -6.25 19.30
C SER A 154 -6.62 -5.07 18.61
N SER A 155 -6.14 -4.65 17.43
CA SER A 155 -6.72 -3.52 16.67
C SER A 155 -8.07 -3.89 16.05
N THR A 156 -8.86 -2.87 15.70
CA THR A 156 -10.21 -3.05 15.13
C THR A 156 -10.15 -3.75 13.77
N PRO A 157 -10.90 -4.84 13.54
CA PRO A 157 -11.03 -5.44 12.22
C PRO A 157 -11.61 -4.43 11.21
N ILE A 158 -11.16 -4.50 9.96
CA ILE A 158 -11.88 -3.85 8.87
C ILE A 158 -13.08 -4.70 8.48
N GLY A 159 -14.25 -4.06 8.43
CA GLY A 159 -15.49 -4.72 8.00
C GLY A 159 -15.51 -5.00 6.50
#